data_f02c2caaf5be3b5b11dcae5fa205e501
#
_entry.id   f02c2caaf5be3b5b11dcae5fa205e501
#
_cell.length_a   1.000
_cell.length_b   1.000
_cell.length_c   1.000
_cell.angle_alpha   90.00
_cell.angle_beta   90.00
_cell.angle_gamma   90.00
#
_symmetry.space_group_name_H-M   'P 1'
#
loop_
_entity.id
_entity.type
_entity.pdbx_description
1 polymer ?
#
loop_
_entity_poly.entity_id
_entity_poly.type
_entity_poly.pdbx_seq_one_letter_code
_entity_poly.pdbx_strand_id
1 'polypeptide(L)'
;MIKDGVLNAVDQIYGLHVWPLLESGQFAICPGPAFGQPDVFEIEIRGKGGHAAFPHLTIDPIIVASQFVSILQSITSRNVDGLESAVISVTQFHGGTADNVIPELIKLSGTVRTLKKEVQ
;
A
#
# COMPACT_ATOMS: atom_id res chain seq x y z
N MET A 1 17.26 0.10 -18.74
CA MET A 1 17.56 1.53 -18.82
C MET A 1 18.71 1.93 -17.87
N ILE A 2 18.56 1.94 -16.51
CA ILE A 2 19.67 2.32 -15.61
C ILE A 2 20.88 1.38 -15.79
N LYS A 3 20.65 0.05 -15.80
CA LYS A 3 21.69 -0.97 -16.04
C LYS A 3 22.36 -0.85 -17.41
N ASP A 4 21.72 -0.23 -18.37
CA ASP A 4 22.23 -0.01 -19.73
C ASP A 4 23.05 1.30 -19.83
N GLY A 5 23.29 1.95 -18.69
CA GLY A 5 24.15 3.10 -18.59
C GLY A 5 23.51 4.43 -19.02
N VAL A 6 22.17 4.50 -19.08
CA VAL A 6 21.47 5.74 -19.53
C VAL A 6 21.76 6.95 -18.62
N LEU A 7 22.19 6.70 -17.38
CA LEU A 7 22.54 7.74 -16.42
C LEU A 7 24.05 8.00 -16.32
N ASN A 8 24.87 7.32 -17.15
CA ASN A 8 26.31 7.60 -17.19
C ASN A 8 26.55 9.04 -17.68
N ALA A 9 27.34 9.78 -16.94
CA ALA A 9 27.63 11.20 -17.19
C ALA A 9 26.41 12.13 -17.11
N VAL A 10 25.38 11.76 -16.34
CA VAL A 10 24.25 12.63 -16.03
C VAL A 10 24.41 13.14 -14.60
N ASP A 11 24.58 14.46 -14.44
CA ASP A 11 24.75 15.10 -13.13
C ASP A 11 23.42 15.49 -12.50
N GLN A 12 22.40 15.81 -13.29
CA GLN A 12 21.11 16.26 -12.82
C GLN A 12 19.99 15.75 -13.71
N ILE A 13 18.85 15.45 -13.09
CA ILE A 13 17.61 15.06 -13.77
C ILE A 13 16.49 15.94 -13.26
N TYR A 14 15.70 16.47 -14.18
CA TYR A 14 14.55 17.31 -13.87
C TYR A 14 13.27 16.57 -14.23
N GLY A 15 12.25 16.66 -13.36
CA GLY A 15 10.91 16.15 -13.58
C GLY A 15 9.86 17.23 -13.30
N LEU A 16 8.79 17.23 -14.06
CA LEU A 16 7.62 18.07 -13.81
C LEU A 16 6.42 17.17 -13.56
N HIS A 17 5.69 17.44 -12.48
CA HIS A 17 4.47 16.72 -12.13
C HIS A 17 3.30 17.70 -12.04
N VAL A 18 2.18 17.39 -12.70
CA VAL A 18 0.94 18.15 -12.56
C VAL A 18 0.38 17.92 -11.14
N TRP A 19 0.01 19.02 -10.47
CA TRP A 19 -0.49 18.96 -9.10
C TRP A 19 -1.90 19.57 -9.01
N PRO A 20 -2.94 18.79 -8.65
CA PRO A 20 -4.32 19.25 -8.71
C PRO A 20 -4.68 20.33 -7.68
N LEU A 21 -3.81 20.56 -6.68
CA LEU A 21 -4.01 21.57 -5.65
C LEU A 21 -3.33 22.91 -5.98
N LEU A 22 -2.66 23.01 -7.12
CA LEU A 22 -2.09 24.27 -7.62
C LEU A 22 -2.98 24.84 -8.72
N GLU A 23 -3.19 26.15 -8.68
CA GLU A 23 -3.89 26.86 -9.75
C GLU A 23 -3.09 26.83 -11.06
N SER A 24 -3.79 26.90 -12.19
CA SER A 24 -3.15 26.93 -13.50
C SER A 24 -2.17 28.11 -13.61
N GLY A 25 -0.97 27.82 -14.08
CA GLY A 25 0.11 28.82 -14.21
C GLY A 25 0.98 28.98 -12.96
N GLN A 26 0.70 28.28 -11.87
CA GLN A 26 1.55 28.25 -10.68
C GLN A 26 2.56 27.11 -10.74
N PHE A 27 3.74 27.34 -10.18
CA PHE A 27 4.79 26.37 -9.95
C PHE A 27 5.13 26.32 -8.46
N ALA A 28 5.37 25.11 -7.95
CA ALA A 28 5.85 24.90 -6.58
C ALA A 28 7.16 24.11 -6.61
N ILE A 29 8.08 24.47 -5.73
CA ILE A 29 9.33 23.77 -5.49
C ILE A 29 9.42 23.48 -3.99
N CYS A 30 9.76 22.25 -3.63
CA CYS A 30 10.01 21.85 -2.25
C CYS A 30 11.51 21.58 -2.09
N PRO A 31 12.21 22.27 -1.19
CA PRO A 31 13.56 21.90 -0.81
C PRO A 31 13.57 20.54 -0.10
N GLY A 32 14.39 19.61 -0.58
CA GLY A 32 14.43 18.23 -0.05
C GLY A 32 13.45 17.28 -0.74
N PRO A 33 13.05 16.19 -0.08
CA PRO A 33 12.13 15.21 -0.66
C PRO A 33 10.75 15.83 -0.94
N ALA A 34 10.38 15.93 -2.22
CA ALA A 34 9.09 16.49 -2.65
C ALA A 34 8.00 15.41 -2.82
N PHE A 35 8.39 14.18 -3.15
CA PHE A 35 7.48 13.07 -3.38
C PHE A 35 7.92 11.84 -2.58
N GLY A 36 6.94 11.11 -2.05
CA GLY A 36 7.21 9.83 -1.42
C GLY A 36 7.54 8.76 -2.46
N GLN A 37 8.47 7.89 -2.13
CA GLN A 37 8.74 6.68 -2.92
C GLN A 37 7.52 5.78 -2.88
N PRO A 38 7.03 5.30 -4.02
CA PRO A 38 5.90 4.37 -4.08
C PRO A 38 6.37 2.92 -4.02
N ASP A 39 5.81 2.18 -3.09
CA ASP A 39 5.89 0.71 -3.07
C ASP A 39 4.48 0.14 -3.16
N VAL A 40 4.36 -1.06 -3.72
CA VAL A 40 3.11 -1.81 -3.83
C VAL A 40 3.28 -3.13 -3.10
N PHE A 41 2.26 -3.54 -2.37
CA PHE A 41 2.20 -4.85 -1.76
C PHE A 41 0.96 -5.63 -2.21
N GLU A 42 1.09 -6.93 -2.29
CA GLU A 42 0.01 -7.88 -2.50
C GLU A 42 0.07 -8.95 -1.43
N ILE A 43 -1.07 -9.31 -0.85
CA ILE A 43 -1.18 -10.27 0.24
C ILE A 43 -2.31 -11.24 -0.08
N GLU A 44 -2.02 -12.53 0.03
CA GLU A 44 -3.03 -13.58 -0.03
C GLU A 44 -3.21 -14.19 1.37
N ILE A 45 -4.44 -14.18 1.85
CA ILE A 45 -4.83 -14.84 3.10
C ILE A 45 -5.66 -16.06 2.75
N ARG A 46 -5.08 -17.21 3.00
CA ARG A 46 -5.70 -18.52 2.70
C ARG A 46 -6.29 -19.11 3.98
N GLY A 47 -7.55 -19.45 3.90
CA GLY A 47 -8.30 -20.12 4.96
C GLY A 47 -8.81 -21.47 4.50
N LYS A 48 -9.93 -21.88 5.09
CA LYS A 48 -10.70 -23.06 4.72
C LYS A 48 -12.16 -22.64 4.56
N GLY A 49 -12.64 -22.61 3.32
CA GLY A 49 -14.00 -22.26 2.99
C GLY A 49 -15.04 -23.28 3.43
N GLY A 50 -16.31 -22.89 3.36
CA GLY A 50 -17.42 -23.76 3.66
C GLY A 50 -18.76 -23.02 3.75
N HIS A 51 -19.80 -23.73 4.17
CA HIS A 51 -21.14 -23.16 4.30
C HIS A 51 -21.19 -22.14 5.45
N ALA A 52 -21.69 -20.94 5.20
CA ALA A 52 -21.70 -19.86 6.19
C ALA A 52 -22.50 -20.16 7.48
N ALA A 53 -23.45 -21.08 7.43
CA ALA A 53 -24.19 -21.54 8.63
C ALA A 53 -23.36 -22.47 9.54
N PHE A 54 -22.21 -22.97 9.08
CA PHE A 54 -21.33 -23.86 9.85
C PHE A 54 -19.90 -23.28 9.96
N PRO A 55 -19.73 -22.04 10.48
CA PRO A 55 -18.43 -21.37 10.54
C PRO A 55 -17.39 -22.14 11.38
N HIS A 56 -17.84 -22.92 12.36
CA HIS A 56 -16.99 -23.77 13.22
C HIS A 56 -16.26 -24.90 12.46
N LEU A 57 -16.66 -25.21 11.23
CA LEU A 57 -15.98 -26.18 10.35
C LEU A 57 -15.02 -25.52 9.34
N THR A 58 -14.90 -24.20 9.38
CA THR A 58 -14.13 -23.37 8.47
C THR A 58 -12.95 -22.69 9.16
N ILE A 59 -12.08 -22.06 8.38
CA ILE A 59 -11.11 -21.05 8.82
C ILE A 59 -11.40 -19.83 7.96
N ASP A 60 -12.12 -18.87 8.53
CA ASP A 60 -12.63 -17.72 7.78
C ASP A 60 -11.53 -16.71 7.50
N PRO A 61 -11.06 -16.56 6.24
CA PRO A 61 -10.02 -15.61 5.88
C PRO A 61 -10.53 -14.17 5.85
N ILE A 62 -11.84 -13.93 5.79
CA ILE A 62 -12.40 -12.56 5.81
C ILE A 62 -12.15 -11.93 7.18
N ILE A 63 -12.38 -12.66 8.27
CA ILE A 63 -12.13 -12.17 9.64
C ILE A 63 -10.65 -11.85 9.82
N VAL A 64 -9.76 -12.75 9.40
CA VAL A 64 -8.31 -12.53 9.47
C VAL A 64 -7.90 -11.31 8.66
N ALA A 65 -8.37 -11.19 7.42
CA ALA A 65 -8.06 -10.08 6.53
C ALA A 65 -8.54 -8.73 7.08
N SER A 66 -9.75 -8.67 7.64
CA SER A 66 -10.30 -7.45 8.22
C SER A 66 -9.50 -6.96 9.43
N GLN A 67 -9.09 -7.87 10.32
CA GLN A 67 -8.22 -7.55 11.45
C GLN A 67 -6.83 -7.12 10.98
N PHE A 68 -6.29 -7.80 9.96
CA PHE A 68 -5.00 -7.47 9.39
C PHE A 68 -4.98 -6.03 8.86
N VAL A 69 -6.01 -5.59 8.12
CA VAL A 69 -6.12 -4.20 7.64
C VAL A 69 -6.07 -3.20 8.78
N SER A 70 -6.75 -3.50 9.90
CA SER A 70 -6.76 -2.65 11.09
C SER A 70 -5.39 -2.62 11.78
N ILE A 71 -4.76 -3.78 11.95
CA ILE A 71 -3.44 -3.91 12.61
C ILE A 71 -2.36 -3.24 11.77
N LEU A 72 -2.44 -3.30 10.44
CA LEU A 72 -1.48 -2.70 9.52
C LEU A 72 -1.30 -1.19 9.77
N GLN A 73 -2.36 -0.49 10.23
CA GLN A 73 -2.29 0.93 10.57
C GLN A 73 -1.40 1.19 11.80
N SER A 74 -1.14 0.18 12.62
CA SER A 74 -0.24 0.32 13.77
C SER A 74 1.23 0.51 13.37
N ILE A 75 1.63 0.11 12.17
CA ILE A 75 2.99 0.31 11.67
C ILE A 75 3.31 1.81 11.64
N THR A 76 2.47 2.60 10.99
CA THR A 76 2.70 4.05 10.89
C THR A 76 2.54 4.78 12.20
N SER A 77 1.67 4.29 13.09
CA SER A 77 1.38 4.97 14.36
C SER A 77 2.28 4.52 15.53
N ARG A 78 2.99 3.37 15.42
CA ARG A 78 3.77 2.79 16.52
C ARG A 78 5.20 2.42 16.17
N ASN A 79 5.52 2.23 14.90
CA ASN A 79 6.84 1.77 14.46
C ASN A 79 7.62 2.83 13.67
N VAL A 80 6.92 3.85 13.14
CA VAL A 80 7.54 4.99 12.46
C VAL A 80 7.66 6.14 13.45
N ASP A 81 8.81 6.82 13.45
CA ASP A 81 9.01 8.03 14.26
C ASP A 81 7.92 9.06 13.90
N GLY A 82 7.33 9.70 14.92
CA GLY A 82 6.27 10.69 14.73
C GLY A 82 6.66 11.94 13.93
N LEU A 83 7.95 12.19 13.72
CA LEU A 83 8.49 13.25 12.89
C LEU A 83 8.76 12.81 11.46
N GLU A 84 8.65 11.51 11.17
CA GLU A 84 8.84 10.95 9.84
C GLU A 84 7.50 10.74 9.13
N SER A 85 7.55 10.74 7.79
CA SER A 85 6.36 10.54 6.96
C SER A 85 6.32 9.14 6.39
N ALA A 86 5.26 8.41 6.70
CA ALA A 86 4.93 7.14 6.08
C ALA A 86 3.41 7.02 5.91
N VAL A 87 2.98 6.48 4.80
CA VAL A 87 1.58 6.19 4.52
C VAL A 87 1.46 4.74 4.07
N ILE A 88 0.55 4.00 4.68
CA ILE A 88 0.19 2.64 4.28
C ILE A 88 -1.31 2.64 3.98
N SER A 89 -1.68 2.28 2.75
CA SER A 89 -3.08 2.22 2.32
C SER A 89 -3.38 0.86 1.70
N VAL A 90 -4.34 0.14 2.25
CA VAL A 90 -4.96 -1.00 1.56
C VAL A 90 -6.00 -0.42 0.61
N THR A 91 -5.85 -0.70 -0.68
CA THR A 91 -6.68 -0.11 -1.73
C THR A 91 -7.58 -1.14 -2.41
N GLN A 92 -7.31 -2.42 -2.21
CA GLN A 92 -8.13 -3.51 -2.74
C GLN A 92 -8.32 -4.60 -1.68
N PHE A 93 -9.54 -5.14 -1.65
CA PHE A 93 -9.94 -6.25 -0.78
C PHE A 93 -10.91 -7.11 -1.59
N HIS A 94 -10.47 -8.31 -2.00
CA HIS A 94 -11.23 -9.18 -2.88
C HIS A 94 -11.36 -10.58 -2.31
N GLY A 95 -12.59 -11.11 -2.35
CA GLY A 95 -12.90 -12.49 -1.98
C GLY A 95 -14.40 -12.71 -1.86
N GLY A 96 -14.78 -13.98 -1.87
CA GLY A 96 -16.18 -14.40 -1.83
C GLY A 96 -16.86 -14.38 -3.21
N THR A 97 -17.84 -15.26 -3.38
CA THR A 97 -18.60 -15.42 -4.63
C THR A 97 -20.09 -15.64 -4.38
N ALA A 98 -20.48 -15.93 -3.14
CA ALA A 98 -21.87 -16.18 -2.77
C ALA A 98 -22.13 -15.84 -1.29
N ASP A 99 -23.33 -15.40 -0.96
CA ASP A 99 -23.71 -14.91 0.36
C ASP A 99 -23.69 -16.01 1.45
N ASN A 100 -23.87 -17.25 1.05
CA ASN A 100 -23.93 -18.40 1.96
C ASN A 100 -22.63 -19.23 1.99
N VAL A 101 -21.52 -18.72 1.43
CA VAL A 101 -20.24 -19.43 1.34
C VAL A 101 -19.12 -18.57 1.92
N ILE A 102 -18.45 -19.10 2.95
CA ILE A 102 -17.17 -18.56 3.42
C ILE A 102 -16.09 -18.92 2.39
N PRO A 103 -15.33 -17.94 1.85
CA PRO A 103 -14.33 -18.20 0.83
C PRO A 103 -13.08 -18.90 1.38
N GLU A 104 -12.25 -19.46 0.50
CA GLU A 104 -10.94 -20.01 0.86
C GLU A 104 -9.82 -19.00 0.78
N LEU A 105 -10.03 -17.89 0.08
CA LEU A 105 -8.98 -16.92 -0.23
C LEU A 105 -9.53 -15.50 -0.17
N ILE A 106 -8.76 -14.64 0.49
CA ILE A 106 -8.87 -13.18 0.38
C ILE A 106 -7.57 -12.64 -0.20
N LYS A 107 -7.69 -11.74 -1.16
CA LYS A 107 -6.58 -10.99 -1.74
C LYS A 107 -6.68 -9.53 -1.33
N LEU A 108 -5.59 -9.01 -0.79
CA LEU A 108 -5.42 -7.61 -0.46
C LEU A 108 -4.31 -7.04 -1.33
N SER A 109 -4.45 -5.80 -1.74
CA SER A 109 -3.32 -5.03 -2.24
C SER A 109 -3.37 -3.60 -1.76
N GLY A 110 -2.22 -2.95 -1.82
CA GLY A 110 -2.11 -1.59 -1.35
C GLY A 110 -0.78 -0.94 -1.69
N THR A 111 -0.60 0.25 -1.18
CA THR A 111 0.60 1.04 -1.41
C THR A 111 1.22 1.51 -0.11
N VAL A 112 2.56 1.63 -0.13
CA VAL A 112 3.34 2.31 0.90
C VAL A 112 3.97 3.54 0.28
N ARG A 113 4.03 4.64 1.03
CA ARG A 113 4.72 5.87 0.67
C ARG A 113 5.62 6.29 1.79
N THR A 114 6.89 6.51 1.51
CA THR A 114 7.87 7.04 2.46
C THR A 114 8.70 8.13 1.79
N LEU A 115 9.18 9.08 2.57
CA LEU A 115 10.07 10.15 2.07
C LEU A 115 11.55 9.79 2.24
N LYS A 116 11.88 8.91 3.17
CA LYS A 116 13.25 8.51 3.48
C LYS A 116 13.41 7.01 3.31
N LYS A 117 14.59 6.61 2.83
CA LYS A 117 14.93 5.22 2.62
C LYS A 117 15.00 4.42 3.93
N GLU A 118 15.39 5.06 5.02
CA GLU A 118 15.49 4.44 6.34
C GLU A 118 14.13 4.10 6.96
N VAL A 119 13.07 4.74 6.45
CA VAL A 119 11.67 4.51 6.86
C VAL A 119 10.99 3.46 5.99
N GLN A 120 11.51 3.22 4.79
CA GLN A 120 11.00 2.22 3.83
C GLN A 120 11.29 0.79 4.30
#